data_2c168b50928dd04829fb54e0c3e6bb10
#
_entry.id   2c168b50928dd04829fb54e0c3e6bb10
#
_cell.length_a   1.000
_cell.length_b   1.000
_cell.length_c   1.000
_cell.angle_alpha   90.00
_cell.angle_beta   90.00
_cell.angle_gamma   90.00
#
_symmetry.space_group_name_H-M   'P 1'
#
loop_
_entity.id
_entity.type
_entity.pdbx_description
1 polymer ?
#
loop_
_entity_poly.entity_id
_entity_poly.type
_entity_poly.pdbx_seq_one_letter_code
_entity_poly.pdbx_strand_id
1 'polypeptide(L)'
;MKEPLWVSAEVVLAVQEELLARFGGLAGLRDEGLLDSALNRPLHLFHYGNPTLFDLAAEYVLGIVKNHPFLDGNKRAGFMVTYIFLGINGQDLEAPEADAVLKTLALAAGEIGAKEYAAWLNASCVKSH
;
A
#
# COMPACT_ATOMS: atom_id res chain seq x y z
N MET A 1 -9.95 13.85 10.40
CA MET A 1 -9.92 12.51 11.00
C MET A 1 -8.84 12.43 12.06
N LYS A 2 -8.98 11.53 13.01
CA LYS A 2 -7.94 11.24 13.97
C LYS A 2 -6.73 10.63 13.27
N GLU A 3 -5.54 10.98 13.73
CA GLU A 3 -4.32 10.44 13.11
C GLU A 3 -4.28 8.91 13.23
N PRO A 4 -4.09 8.19 12.11
CA PRO A 4 -4.01 6.73 12.15
C PRO A 4 -2.65 6.26 12.65
N LEU A 5 -2.54 4.95 12.89
CA LEU A 5 -1.26 4.30 13.08
C LEU A 5 -0.61 4.14 11.70
N TRP A 6 0.67 4.51 11.61
CA TRP A 6 1.41 4.47 10.34
C TRP A 6 2.22 3.18 10.20
N VAL A 7 2.44 2.76 8.97
CA VAL A 7 3.36 1.66 8.66
C VAL A 7 4.76 2.25 8.46
N SER A 8 5.72 1.78 9.25
CA SER A 8 7.11 2.27 9.19
C SER A 8 7.90 1.62 8.06
N ALA A 9 9.03 2.24 7.69
CA ALA A 9 9.97 1.67 6.72
C ALA A 9 10.45 0.28 7.17
N GLU A 10 10.69 0.09 8.46
CA GLU A 10 11.14 -1.20 9.02
C GLU A 10 10.11 -2.31 8.76
N VAL A 11 8.82 -2.01 8.94
CA VAL A 11 7.75 -2.96 8.65
C VAL A 11 7.70 -3.27 7.15
N VAL A 12 7.84 -2.25 6.29
CA VAL A 12 7.83 -2.46 4.83
C VAL A 12 8.98 -3.37 4.41
N LEU A 13 10.17 -3.15 4.96
CA LEU A 13 11.35 -3.98 4.65
C LEU A 13 11.14 -5.42 5.11
N ALA A 14 10.56 -5.63 6.30
CA ALA A 14 10.25 -6.96 6.82
C ALA A 14 9.20 -7.67 5.95
N VAL A 15 8.17 -6.95 5.52
CA VAL A 15 7.14 -7.47 4.61
C VAL A 15 7.76 -7.92 3.30
N GLN A 16 8.62 -7.11 2.72
CA GLN A 16 9.27 -7.43 1.46
C GLN A 16 10.13 -8.69 1.59
N GLU A 17 10.90 -8.80 2.67
CA GLU A 17 11.72 -9.99 2.94
C GLU A 17 10.86 -11.26 3.01
N GLU A 18 9.73 -11.19 3.71
CA GLU A 18 8.80 -12.32 3.83
C GLU A 18 8.17 -12.69 2.47
N LEU A 19 7.80 -11.69 1.67
CA LEU A 19 7.22 -11.94 0.35
C LEU A 19 8.22 -12.58 -0.61
N LEU A 20 9.47 -12.14 -0.56
CA LEU A 20 10.53 -12.75 -1.38
C LEU A 20 10.79 -14.20 -0.96
N ALA A 21 10.73 -14.49 0.34
CA ALA A 21 10.88 -15.87 0.83
C ALA A 21 9.77 -16.78 0.33
N ARG A 22 8.54 -16.27 0.19
CA ARG A 22 7.38 -17.04 -0.28
C ARG A 22 7.30 -17.16 -1.79
N PHE A 23 7.54 -16.07 -2.50
CA PHE A 23 7.25 -15.97 -3.93
C PHE A 23 8.50 -15.90 -4.80
N GLY A 24 9.69 -15.78 -4.20
CA GLY A 24 10.92 -15.59 -4.94
C GLY A 24 11.06 -14.17 -5.49
N GLY A 25 12.10 -13.95 -6.25
CA GLY A 25 12.43 -12.67 -6.84
C GLY A 25 13.78 -12.16 -6.37
N LEU A 26 14.23 -11.05 -6.95
CA LEU A 26 15.49 -10.42 -6.60
C LEU A 26 15.38 -9.68 -5.29
N ALA A 27 16.23 -10.05 -4.31
CA ALA A 27 16.28 -9.38 -3.03
C ALA A 27 16.99 -8.03 -3.15
N GLY A 28 16.53 -7.06 -2.38
CA GLY A 28 17.24 -5.82 -2.20
C GLY A 28 16.39 -4.59 -2.42
N LEU A 29 16.81 -3.54 -1.75
CA LEU A 29 16.29 -2.21 -1.88
C LEU A 29 17.02 -1.54 -3.05
N ARG A 30 16.28 -1.11 -4.06
CA ARG A 30 16.86 -0.45 -5.23
C ARG A 30 17.30 0.98 -4.88
N ASP A 31 16.48 1.68 -4.08
CA ASP A 31 16.74 3.06 -3.73
C ASP A 31 15.99 3.42 -2.44
N GLU A 32 16.74 3.74 -1.39
CA GLU A 32 16.19 4.11 -0.08
C GLU A 32 15.39 5.41 -0.14
N GLY A 33 15.86 6.38 -0.91
CA GLY A 33 15.16 7.66 -1.08
C GLY A 33 13.81 7.48 -1.75
N LEU A 34 13.70 6.55 -2.68
CA LEU A 34 12.41 6.24 -3.33
C LEU A 34 11.43 5.57 -2.36
N LEU A 35 11.94 4.76 -1.43
CA LEU A 35 11.10 4.18 -0.38
C LEU A 35 10.61 5.28 0.57
N ASP A 36 11.52 6.14 1.04
CA ASP A 36 11.16 7.24 1.93
C ASP A 36 10.12 8.17 1.28
N SER A 37 10.32 8.49 0.03
CA SER A 37 9.39 9.31 -0.75
C SER A 37 8.01 8.64 -0.84
N ALA A 38 7.97 7.34 -1.10
CA ALA A 38 6.72 6.58 -1.16
C ALA A 38 5.98 6.64 0.17
N LEU A 39 6.69 6.44 1.29
CA LEU A 39 6.08 6.41 2.62
C LEU A 39 5.66 7.80 3.11
N ASN A 40 6.22 8.85 2.56
CA ASN A 40 5.80 10.23 2.87
C ASN A 40 4.50 10.63 2.20
N ARG A 41 4.06 9.94 1.14
CA ARG A 41 2.83 10.29 0.43
C ARG A 41 1.59 10.27 1.33
N PRO A 42 1.31 9.20 2.08
CA PRO A 42 0.14 9.23 2.97
C PRO A 42 0.26 10.25 4.10
N LEU A 43 1.47 10.46 4.65
CA LEU A 43 1.70 11.48 5.67
C LEU A 43 1.39 12.88 5.13
N HIS A 44 1.89 13.19 3.93
CA HIS A 44 1.65 14.47 3.28
C HIS A 44 0.14 14.69 3.04
N LEU A 45 -0.55 13.68 2.52
CA LEU A 45 -1.99 13.77 2.28
C LEU A 45 -2.75 14.00 3.59
N PHE A 46 -2.35 13.32 4.66
CA PHE A 46 -2.97 13.51 5.97
C PHE A 46 -2.83 14.94 6.49
N HIS A 47 -1.62 15.52 6.38
CA HIS A 47 -1.33 16.84 6.92
C HIS A 47 -1.90 17.99 6.07
N TYR A 48 -1.97 17.82 4.77
CA TYR A 48 -2.31 18.92 3.85
C TYR A 48 -3.63 18.72 3.10
N GLY A 49 -4.30 17.60 3.29
CA GLY A 49 -5.58 17.29 2.65
C GLY A 49 -6.67 17.02 3.64
N ASN A 50 -7.72 16.40 3.14
CA ASN A 50 -8.86 15.95 3.96
C ASN A 50 -9.21 14.52 3.55
N PRO A 51 -8.30 13.55 3.77
CA PRO A 51 -8.47 12.19 3.30
C PRO A 51 -9.36 11.35 4.21
N THR A 52 -9.90 10.27 3.65
CA THR A 52 -10.40 9.13 4.41
C THR A 52 -9.24 8.19 4.70
N LEU A 53 -9.46 7.21 5.59
CA LEU A 53 -8.47 6.16 5.84
C LEU A 53 -8.11 5.42 4.55
N PHE A 54 -9.11 5.19 3.68
CA PHE A 54 -8.91 4.47 2.41
C PHE A 54 -8.10 5.28 1.41
N ASP A 55 -8.24 6.60 1.43
CA ASP A 55 -7.38 7.49 0.64
C ASP A 55 -5.92 7.35 1.05
N LEU A 56 -5.65 7.32 2.35
CA LEU A 56 -4.30 7.13 2.88
C LEU A 56 -3.73 5.75 2.50
N ALA A 57 -4.56 4.72 2.60
CA ALA A 57 -4.18 3.36 2.22
C ALA A 57 -3.80 3.29 0.74
N ALA A 58 -4.59 3.93 -0.13
CA ALA A 58 -4.31 3.98 -1.56
C ALA A 58 -2.97 4.69 -1.85
N GLU A 59 -2.62 5.72 -1.07
CA GLU A 59 -1.35 6.43 -1.24
C GLU A 59 -0.14 5.54 -0.93
N TYR A 60 -0.25 4.62 0.04
CA TYR A 60 0.83 3.66 0.30
C TYR A 60 1.14 2.81 -0.93
N VAL A 61 0.13 2.14 -1.48
CA VAL A 61 0.34 1.26 -2.62
C VAL A 61 0.76 2.06 -3.85
N LEU A 62 0.13 3.21 -4.10
CA LEU A 62 0.49 4.05 -5.24
C LEU A 62 1.96 4.48 -5.19
N GLY A 63 2.42 4.94 -4.02
CA GLY A 63 3.81 5.37 -3.85
C GLY A 63 4.80 4.24 -4.14
N ILE A 64 4.54 3.05 -3.61
CA ILE A 64 5.44 1.90 -3.80
C ILE A 64 5.43 1.42 -5.25
N VAL A 65 4.27 1.30 -5.89
CA VAL A 65 4.21 0.83 -7.29
C VAL A 65 4.73 1.86 -8.29
N LYS A 66 4.65 3.16 -7.98
CA LYS A 66 5.18 4.21 -8.85
C LYS A 66 6.69 4.38 -8.68
N ASN A 67 7.17 4.41 -7.45
CA ASN A 67 8.58 4.68 -7.16
C ASN A 67 9.48 3.48 -7.39
N HIS A 68 8.96 2.25 -7.33
CA HIS A 68 9.75 1.04 -7.49
C HIS A 68 10.97 1.02 -6.54
N PRO A 69 10.79 1.15 -5.21
CA PRO A 69 11.93 1.19 -4.31
C PRO A 69 12.70 -0.12 -4.20
N PHE A 70 12.07 -1.25 -4.53
CA PHE A 70 12.69 -2.57 -4.47
C PHE A 70 13.11 -3.03 -5.86
N LEU A 71 14.09 -3.95 -5.92
CA LEU A 71 14.52 -4.55 -7.16
C LEU A 71 13.41 -5.37 -7.81
N ASP A 72 12.56 -6.00 -7.00
CA ASP A 72 11.48 -6.85 -7.48
C ASP A 72 10.32 -6.86 -6.47
N GLY A 73 9.13 -7.26 -6.91
CA GLY A 73 7.99 -7.47 -6.05
C GLY A 73 7.30 -6.22 -5.52
N ASN A 74 7.44 -5.07 -6.18
CA ASN A 74 6.85 -3.81 -5.70
C ASN A 74 5.33 -3.85 -5.63
N LYS A 75 4.66 -4.51 -6.56
CA LYS A 75 3.19 -4.59 -6.56
C LYS A 75 2.68 -5.40 -5.36
N ARG A 76 3.32 -6.54 -5.07
CA ARG A 76 2.99 -7.36 -3.90
C ARG A 76 3.26 -6.59 -2.60
N ALA A 77 4.44 -5.96 -2.51
CA ALA A 77 4.81 -5.19 -1.33
C ALA A 77 3.82 -4.03 -1.11
N GLY A 78 3.50 -3.29 -2.15
CA GLY A 78 2.55 -2.17 -2.07
C GLY A 78 1.18 -2.61 -1.57
N PHE A 79 0.64 -3.68 -2.13
CA PHE A 79 -0.65 -4.22 -1.71
C PHE A 79 -0.61 -4.70 -0.25
N MET A 80 0.43 -5.45 0.13
CA MET A 80 0.53 -5.99 1.49
C MET A 80 0.69 -4.87 2.53
N VAL A 81 1.45 -3.83 2.23
CA VAL A 81 1.59 -2.67 3.11
C VAL A 81 0.22 -1.98 3.32
N THR A 82 -0.54 -1.83 2.25
CA THR A 82 -1.89 -1.25 2.32
C THR A 82 -2.83 -2.13 3.14
N TYR A 83 -2.77 -3.44 2.96
CA TYR A 83 -3.53 -4.41 3.74
C TYR A 83 -3.21 -4.28 5.24
N ILE A 84 -1.93 -4.20 5.59
CA ILE A 84 -1.48 -4.04 6.98
C ILE A 84 -1.91 -2.69 7.55
N PHE A 85 -1.75 -1.62 6.79
CA PHE A 85 -2.17 -0.29 7.24
C PHE A 85 -3.65 -0.26 7.61
N LEU A 86 -4.50 -0.83 6.76
CA LEU A 86 -5.93 -0.92 7.04
C LEU A 86 -6.19 -1.77 8.28
N GLY A 87 -5.53 -2.92 8.39
CA GLY A 87 -5.72 -3.85 9.52
C GLY A 87 -5.37 -3.23 10.87
N ILE A 88 -4.23 -2.55 10.97
CA ILE A 88 -3.83 -1.91 12.23
C ILE A 88 -4.71 -0.71 12.59
N ASN A 89 -5.50 -0.23 11.64
CA ASN A 89 -6.44 0.87 11.86
C ASN A 89 -7.91 0.41 11.88
N GLY A 90 -8.14 -0.88 12.11
CA GLY A 90 -9.47 -1.40 12.39
C GLY A 90 -10.30 -1.76 11.16
N GLN A 91 -9.66 -1.94 9.99
CA GLN A 91 -10.35 -2.31 8.77
C GLN A 91 -9.73 -3.58 8.17
N ASP A 92 -10.55 -4.63 8.04
CA ASP A 92 -10.10 -5.87 7.42
C ASP A 92 -10.49 -5.87 5.95
N LEU A 93 -9.50 -5.94 5.07
CA LEU A 93 -9.73 -6.02 3.64
C LEU A 93 -10.14 -7.44 3.27
N GLU A 94 -11.38 -7.59 2.80
CA GLU A 94 -11.96 -8.87 2.39
C GLU A 94 -12.35 -8.78 0.92
N ALA A 95 -11.37 -8.93 0.06
CA ALA A 95 -11.57 -8.94 -1.38
C ALA A 95 -11.10 -10.28 -1.95
N PRO A 96 -11.74 -10.79 -3.00
CA PRO A 96 -11.19 -11.94 -3.73
C PRO A 96 -9.78 -11.62 -4.21
N GLU A 97 -8.89 -12.60 -4.13
CA GLU A 97 -7.49 -12.42 -4.53
C GLU A 97 -7.36 -11.91 -5.97
N ALA A 98 -8.19 -12.43 -6.87
CA ALA A 98 -8.19 -12.01 -8.27
C ALA A 98 -8.50 -10.51 -8.41
N ASP A 99 -9.47 -10.00 -7.65
CA ASP A 99 -9.83 -8.58 -7.67
C ASP A 99 -8.68 -7.72 -7.16
N ALA A 100 -8.04 -8.14 -6.09
CA ALA A 100 -6.89 -7.42 -5.51
C ALA A 100 -5.74 -7.32 -6.52
N VAL A 101 -5.44 -8.42 -7.22
CA VAL A 101 -4.41 -8.45 -8.26
C VAL A 101 -4.78 -7.50 -9.40
N LEU A 102 -6.00 -7.60 -9.93
CA LEU A 102 -6.43 -6.78 -11.07
C LEU A 102 -6.43 -5.29 -10.73
N LYS A 103 -6.93 -4.92 -9.55
CA LYS A 103 -6.97 -3.52 -9.12
C LYS A 103 -5.57 -2.95 -8.92
N THR A 104 -4.67 -3.72 -8.32
CA THR A 104 -3.30 -3.27 -8.09
C THR A 104 -2.52 -3.15 -9.40
N LEU A 105 -2.72 -4.08 -10.33
CA LEU A 105 -2.14 -3.97 -11.66
C LEU A 105 -2.65 -2.75 -12.41
N ALA A 106 -3.95 -2.47 -12.34
CA ALA A 106 -4.54 -1.31 -13.00
C ALA A 106 -4.00 0.00 -12.43
N LEU A 107 -3.84 0.08 -11.09
CA LEU A 107 -3.24 1.24 -10.44
C LEU A 107 -1.79 1.42 -10.89
N ALA A 108 -1.01 0.35 -10.91
CA ALA A 108 0.39 0.41 -11.31
C ALA A 108 0.55 0.84 -12.78
N ALA A 109 -0.37 0.42 -13.64
CA ALA A 109 -0.37 0.77 -15.06
C ALA A 109 -0.92 2.18 -15.34
N GLY A 110 -1.48 2.85 -14.33
CA GLY A 110 -2.09 4.15 -14.51
C GLY A 110 -3.49 4.12 -15.13
N GLU A 111 -4.11 2.95 -15.22
CA GLU A 111 -5.47 2.79 -15.75
C GLU A 111 -6.51 3.30 -14.78
N ILE A 112 -6.24 3.22 -13.48
CA ILE A 112 -7.04 3.84 -12.43
C ILE A 112 -6.15 4.69 -11.55
N GLY A 113 -6.74 5.67 -10.87
CA GLY A 113 -6.04 6.53 -9.93
C GLY A 113 -6.27 6.14 -8.47
N ALA A 114 -5.66 6.92 -7.57
CA ALA A 114 -5.76 6.69 -6.13
C ALA A 114 -7.20 6.74 -5.63
N LYS A 115 -8.01 7.68 -6.14
CA LYS A 115 -9.41 7.82 -5.71
C LYS A 115 -10.24 6.57 -6.04
N GLU A 116 -10.07 6.02 -7.22
CA GLU A 116 -10.79 4.82 -7.63
C GLU A 116 -10.32 3.61 -6.83
N TYR A 117 -9.01 3.49 -6.59
CA TYR A 117 -8.46 2.43 -5.74
C TYR A 117 -8.98 2.53 -4.31
N ALA A 118 -9.02 3.75 -3.75
CA ALA A 118 -9.56 4.00 -2.41
C ALA A 118 -11.03 3.60 -2.31
N ALA A 119 -11.83 3.89 -3.34
CA ALA A 119 -13.24 3.50 -3.38
C ALA A 119 -13.39 1.98 -3.37
N TRP A 120 -12.55 1.27 -4.11
CA TRP A 120 -12.53 -0.19 -4.11
C TRP A 120 -12.14 -0.74 -2.72
N LEU A 121 -11.12 -0.16 -2.08
CA LEU A 121 -10.72 -0.55 -0.73
C LEU A 121 -11.88 -0.37 0.26
N ASN A 122 -12.54 0.77 0.22
CA ASN A 122 -13.68 1.05 1.10
C ASN A 122 -14.82 0.03 0.91
N ALA A 123 -15.13 -0.29 -0.34
CA ALA A 123 -16.19 -1.24 -0.66
C ALA A 123 -15.82 -2.68 -0.25
N SER A 124 -14.53 -2.98 -0.11
CA SER A 124 -14.03 -4.34 0.15
C SER A 124 -13.65 -4.56 1.62
N CYS A 125 -13.69 -3.53 2.44
CA CYS A 125 -13.31 -3.63 3.85
C CYS A 125 -14.52 -3.87 4.75
N VAL A 126 -14.29 -4.62 5.81
CA VAL A 126 -15.22 -4.76 6.92
C VAL A 126 -14.52 -4.27 8.19
N LYS A 127 -15.28 -3.68 9.09
CA LYS A 127 -14.75 -3.16 10.33
C LYS A 127 -14.33 -4.31 11.24
N SER A 128 -13.11 -4.25 11.77
CA SER A 128 -12.61 -5.23 12.73
C SER A 128 -13.35 -5.15 14.06
N HIS A 129 -13.48 -6.29 14.70
CA HIS A 129 -14.09 -6.36 16.03
C HIS A 129 -13.07 -6.13 17.12
#